data_812a0463441204c9f1212de0f8ba4fc1
#
_entry.id   812a0463441204c9f1212de0f8ba4fc1
#
_cell.length_a   1.000
_cell.length_b   1.000
_cell.length_c   1.000
_cell.angle_alpha   90.00
_cell.angle_beta   90.00
_cell.angle_gamma   90.00
#
_symmetry.space_group_name_H-M   'P 1'
#
loop_
_entity.id
_entity.type
_entity.pdbx_description
1 polymer ?
#
loop_
_entity_poly.entity_id
_entity_poly.type
_entity_poly.pdbx_seq_one_letter_code
_entity_poly.pdbx_strand_id
1 'polypeptide(L)'
;MGKVIGIDLGTTNSCVSIMEGGDPKVIQNAEGTRTTSSMVAFNDEGERLVGQVAKRQAVTNPLRTIYSIKRLMGQYFKSAEVKHTKKMVSYEIVKGNQDLAYVKVND
;
A
#
# COMPACT_ATOMS: atom_id res chain seq x y z
N MET A 1 22.59 -5.63 19.36
CA MET A 1 21.19 -6.07 19.35
C MET A 1 20.38 -5.34 18.30
N GLY A 2 19.54 -6.08 17.58
CA GLY A 2 18.66 -5.46 16.63
C GLY A 2 17.51 -4.74 17.31
N LYS A 3 16.97 -3.74 16.62
CA LYS A 3 15.76 -3.05 17.09
C LYS A 3 14.54 -3.73 16.51
N VAL A 4 13.48 -3.76 17.29
CA VAL A 4 12.19 -4.30 16.84
C VAL A 4 11.29 -3.13 16.47
N ILE A 5 10.72 -3.18 15.27
CA ILE A 5 9.75 -2.18 14.83
C ILE A 5 8.37 -2.82 14.72
N GLY A 6 7.35 -2.03 15.03
CA GLY A 6 5.97 -2.44 14.83
C GLY A 6 5.39 -1.67 13.65
N ILE A 7 4.70 -2.37 12.77
CA ILE A 7 4.06 -1.74 11.62
C ILE A 7 2.57 -2.03 11.69
N ASP A 8 1.77 -0.96 11.69
CA ASP A 8 0.32 -1.07 11.60
C ASP A 8 -0.06 -0.74 10.16
N LEU A 9 -0.32 -1.79 9.39
CA LEU A 9 -0.71 -1.63 7.98
C LEU A 9 -2.22 -1.50 7.89
N GLY A 10 -2.69 -0.25 7.82
CA GLY A 10 -4.10 0.01 7.64
C GLY A 10 -4.52 0.05 6.17
N THR A 11 -5.80 -0.05 5.91
CA THR A 11 -6.33 0.03 4.55
C THR A 11 -6.05 1.38 3.91
N THR A 12 -6.16 2.44 4.70
CA THR A 12 -5.99 3.83 4.24
C THR A 12 -4.67 4.44 4.69
N ASN A 13 -4.28 4.19 5.94
CA ASN A 13 -3.07 4.77 6.52
C ASN A 13 -2.30 3.71 7.28
N SER A 14 -0.99 3.86 7.27
CA SER A 14 -0.07 2.97 7.99
C SER A 14 0.77 3.78 8.96
N CYS A 15 1.29 3.15 10.01
CA CYS A 15 2.24 3.79 10.90
C CYS A 15 3.29 2.80 11.37
N VAL A 16 4.44 3.34 11.77
CA VAL A 16 5.59 2.56 12.23
C VAL A 16 5.96 3.05 13.63
N SER A 17 6.24 2.13 14.53
CA SER A 17 6.65 2.48 15.89
C SER A 17 7.83 1.65 16.33
N ILE A 18 8.56 2.17 17.33
CA ILE A 18 9.66 1.47 17.99
C ILE A 18 9.46 1.54 19.49
N MET A 19 10.14 0.67 20.20
CA MET A 19 10.21 0.74 21.66
C MET A 19 11.37 1.66 22.04
N GLU A 20 11.10 2.65 22.86
CA GLU A 20 12.09 3.58 23.33
C GLU A 20 11.90 3.80 24.83
N GLY A 21 12.89 3.41 25.62
CA GLY A 21 12.81 3.53 27.08
C GLY A 21 11.67 2.77 27.72
N GLY A 22 11.26 1.64 27.13
CA GLY A 22 10.17 0.83 27.64
C GLY A 22 8.79 1.23 27.10
N ASP A 23 8.70 2.33 26.34
CA ASP A 23 7.43 2.80 25.80
C ASP A 23 7.43 2.76 24.27
N PRO A 24 6.27 2.45 23.66
CA PRO A 24 6.18 2.53 22.20
C PRO A 24 6.15 3.99 21.74
N LYS A 25 6.84 4.26 20.65
CA LYS A 25 6.90 5.60 20.07
C LYS A 25 6.71 5.52 18.56
N VAL A 26 5.76 6.28 18.06
CA VAL A 26 5.49 6.34 16.62
C VAL A 26 6.57 7.14 15.93
N ILE A 27 7.11 6.62 14.84
CA ILE A 27 8.18 7.26 14.06
C ILE A 27 7.57 8.17 13.00
N GLN A 28 8.13 9.37 12.85
CA GLN A 28 7.76 10.25 11.77
C GLN A 28 8.34 9.75 10.45
N ASN A 29 7.58 9.91 9.37
CA ASN A 29 8.07 9.57 8.04
C ASN A 29 8.94 10.70 7.48
N ALA A 30 9.42 10.53 6.23
CA ALA A 30 10.28 11.51 5.58
C ALA A 30 9.61 12.88 5.41
N GLU A 31 8.30 12.92 5.46
CA GLU A 31 7.53 14.16 5.31
C GLU A 31 7.18 14.82 6.64
N GLY A 32 7.64 14.25 7.74
CA GLY A 32 7.40 14.79 9.07
C GLY A 32 6.06 14.42 9.69
N THR A 33 5.32 13.52 9.09
CA THR A 33 4.03 13.06 9.64
C THR A 33 4.19 11.70 10.29
N ARG A 34 3.26 11.37 11.20
CA ARG A 34 3.30 10.13 11.98
C ARG A 34 2.52 9.00 11.33
N THR A 35 1.71 9.32 10.32
CA THR A 35 1.02 8.32 9.53
C THR A 35 1.45 8.47 8.08
N THR A 36 1.47 7.34 7.36
CA THR A 36 1.82 7.31 5.95
C THR A 36 0.63 6.75 5.20
N SER A 37 0.16 7.45 4.17
CA SER A 37 -0.92 6.92 3.33
C SER A 37 -0.52 5.56 2.79
N SER A 38 -1.43 4.59 2.87
CA SER A 38 -1.18 3.23 2.39
C SER A 38 -1.34 3.19 0.87
N MET A 39 -0.51 3.97 0.18
CA MET A 39 -0.53 4.13 -1.26
C MET A 39 0.89 4.01 -1.80
N VAL A 40 1.01 3.31 -2.93
CA VAL A 40 2.28 3.14 -3.63
C VAL A 40 2.02 3.41 -5.10
N ALA A 41 2.89 4.18 -5.73
CA ALA A 41 2.79 4.48 -7.16
C ALA A 41 4.11 4.20 -7.85
N PHE A 42 4.01 3.94 -9.14
CA PHE A 42 5.18 3.73 -10.00
C PHE A 42 5.09 4.71 -11.15
N ASN A 43 6.13 5.53 -11.32
CA ASN A 43 6.14 6.51 -12.41
C ASN A 43 6.69 5.90 -13.69
N ASP A 44 6.76 6.70 -14.75
CA ASP A 44 7.22 6.23 -16.07
C ASP A 44 8.69 5.80 -16.05
N GLU A 45 9.46 6.29 -15.10
CA GLU A 45 10.87 5.96 -14.95
C GLU A 45 11.09 4.72 -14.10
N GLY A 46 10.00 4.10 -13.61
CA GLY A 46 10.07 2.92 -12.78
C GLY A 46 10.37 3.21 -11.32
N GLU A 47 10.37 4.47 -10.92
CA GLU A 47 10.57 4.83 -9.52
C GLU A 47 9.32 4.49 -8.69
N ARG A 48 9.54 4.00 -7.48
CA ARG A 48 8.48 3.67 -6.55
C ARG A 48 8.25 4.84 -5.59
N LEU A 49 7.03 5.35 -5.57
CA LEU A 49 6.63 6.45 -4.70
C LEU A 49 5.71 5.89 -3.62
N VAL A 50 5.89 6.32 -2.38
CA VAL A 50 5.14 5.78 -1.23
C VAL A 50 4.52 6.92 -0.44
N GLY A 51 3.28 6.71 0.01
CA GLY A 51 2.61 7.63 0.91
C GLY A 51 2.03 8.84 0.23
N GLN A 52 2.24 10.02 0.82
CA GLN A 52 1.64 11.25 0.34
C GLN A 52 2.05 11.61 -1.09
N VAL A 53 3.30 11.32 -1.45
CA VAL A 53 3.80 11.56 -2.81
C VAL A 53 3.00 10.73 -3.82
N ALA A 54 2.73 9.46 -3.49
CA ALA A 54 1.91 8.60 -4.34
C ALA A 54 0.49 9.13 -4.43
N LYS A 55 -0.06 9.59 -3.31
CA LYS A 55 -1.42 10.11 -3.26
C LYS A 55 -1.60 11.37 -4.13
N ARG A 56 -0.60 12.26 -4.11
CA ARG A 56 -0.66 13.52 -4.86
C ARG A 56 -0.72 13.32 -6.37
N GLN A 57 -0.11 12.26 -6.88
CA GLN A 57 -0.09 12.03 -8.33
C GLN A 57 -1.13 11.00 -8.78
N ALA A 58 -2.04 10.57 -7.89
CA ALA A 58 -3.05 9.57 -8.21
C ALA A 58 -3.96 10.01 -9.37
N VAL A 59 -4.29 11.28 -9.44
CA VAL A 59 -5.16 11.81 -10.49
C VAL A 59 -4.49 11.74 -11.88
N THR A 60 -3.18 11.97 -11.92
CA THR A 60 -2.43 11.99 -13.19
C THR A 60 -1.88 10.61 -13.56
N ASN A 61 -1.84 9.66 -12.62
CA ASN A 61 -1.29 8.34 -12.85
C ASN A 61 -2.17 7.24 -12.21
N PRO A 62 -3.46 7.16 -12.57
CA PRO A 62 -4.39 6.26 -11.87
C PRO A 62 -4.11 4.78 -12.08
N LEU A 63 -3.54 4.39 -13.22
CA LEU A 63 -3.31 2.97 -13.51
C LEU A 63 -2.16 2.37 -12.72
N ARG A 64 -1.25 3.21 -12.24
CA ARG A 64 -0.05 2.76 -11.51
C ARG A 64 -0.01 3.26 -10.09
N THR A 65 -1.12 3.77 -9.57
CA THR A 65 -1.24 4.20 -8.17
C THR A 65 -2.10 3.18 -7.45
N ILE A 66 -1.47 2.46 -6.52
CA ILE A 66 -2.09 1.33 -5.83
C ILE A 66 -2.50 1.77 -4.43
N TYR A 67 -3.76 1.53 -4.10
CA TYR A 67 -4.32 1.84 -2.78
C TYR A 67 -5.32 0.75 -2.39
N SER A 68 -5.68 0.70 -1.12
CA SER A 68 -6.60 -0.31 -0.58
C SER A 68 -6.10 -1.73 -0.83
N ILE A 69 -4.79 -1.92 -0.93
CA ILE A 69 -4.19 -3.23 -1.23
C ILE A 69 -4.51 -4.25 -0.15
N LYS A 70 -4.74 -3.80 1.07
CA LYS A 70 -5.07 -4.69 2.19
C LYS A 70 -6.32 -5.51 1.92
N ARG A 71 -7.25 -4.98 1.12
CA ARG A 71 -8.46 -5.69 0.73
C ARG A 71 -8.18 -6.88 -0.18
N LEU A 72 -7.00 -6.90 -0.82
CA LEU A 72 -6.61 -7.97 -1.75
C LEU A 72 -5.66 -8.97 -1.11
N MET A 73 -5.03 -8.60 0.00
CA MET A 73 -4.02 -9.46 0.64
C MET A 73 -4.62 -10.78 1.08
N GLY A 74 -4.03 -11.87 0.64
CA GLY A 74 -4.48 -13.21 0.97
C GLY A 74 -5.78 -13.64 0.29
N GLN A 75 -6.29 -12.84 -0.65
CA GLN A 75 -7.56 -13.14 -1.34
C GLN A 75 -7.32 -13.84 -2.66
N TYR A 76 -8.19 -14.77 -3.00
CA TYR A 76 -8.18 -15.39 -4.32
C TYR A 76 -8.81 -14.45 -5.34
N PHE A 77 -8.31 -14.50 -6.55
CA PHE A 77 -8.80 -13.64 -7.63
C PHE A 77 -10.31 -13.76 -7.85
N LYS A 78 -10.85 -14.95 -7.66
CA LYS A 78 -12.29 -15.21 -7.87
C LYS A 78 -13.17 -14.86 -6.68
N SER A 79 -12.60 -14.40 -5.56
CA SER A 79 -13.39 -14.10 -4.37
C SER A 79 -14.35 -12.94 -4.61
N ALA A 80 -15.43 -12.90 -3.84
CA ALA A 80 -16.41 -11.81 -3.92
C ALA A 80 -15.77 -10.48 -3.52
N GLU A 81 -14.89 -10.49 -2.54
CA GLU A 81 -14.18 -9.29 -2.08
C GLU A 81 -13.33 -8.69 -3.20
N VAL A 82 -12.59 -9.52 -3.94
CA VAL A 82 -11.77 -9.06 -5.06
C VAL A 82 -12.64 -8.51 -6.19
N LYS A 83 -13.74 -9.18 -6.50
CA LYS A 83 -14.68 -8.70 -7.53
C LYS A 83 -15.26 -7.33 -7.16
N HIS A 84 -15.58 -7.15 -5.89
CA HIS A 84 -16.11 -5.87 -5.40
C HIS A 84 -15.03 -4.77 -5.50
N THR A 85 -13.82 -5.06 -5.03
CA THR A 85 -12.71 -4.11 -5.07
C THR A 85 -12.34 -3.73 -6.50
N LYS A 86 -12.38 -4.69 -7.41
CA LYS A 86 -12.05 -4.48 -8.82
C LYS A 86 -12.92 -3.41 -9.46
N LYS A 87 -14.16 -3.26 -9.00
CA LYS A 87 -15.09 -2.25 -9.51
C LYS A 87 -14.80 -0.85 -8.97
N MET A 88 -14.04 -0.75 -7.89
CA MET A 88 -13.80 0.51 -7.18
C MET A 88 -12.45 1.14 -7.48
N VAL A 89 -11.49 0.35 -7.92
CA VAL A 89 -10.11 0.83 -8.09
C VAL A 89 -9.79 1.13 -9.54
N SER A 90 -8.81 2.01 -9.74
CA SER A 90 -8.38 2.44 -11.08
C SER A 90 -7.28 1.55 -11.65
N TYR A 91 -6.58 0.82 -10.81
CA TYR A 91 -5.51 -0.08 -11.25
C TYR A 91 -6.08 -1.45 -11.63
N GLU A 92 -5.29 -2.24 -12.33
CA GLU A 92 -5.73 -3.56 -12.81
C GLU A 92 -5.38 -4.65 -11.82
N ILE A 93 -6.37 -5.50 -11.48
CA ILE A 93 -6.18 -6.67 -10.63
C ILE A 93 -6.21 -7.89 -11.53
N VAL A 94 -5.18 -8.73 -11.40
CA VAL A 94 -5.02 -9.92 -12.25
C VAL A 94 -4.86 -11.16 -11.39
N LYS A 95 -5.00 -12.33 -12.01
CA LYS A 95 -4.79 -13.60 -11.33
C LYS A 95 -3.30 -13.93 -11.32
N GLY A 96 -2.74 -14.14 -10.14
CA GLY A 96 -1.34 -14.51 -9.97
C GLY A 96 -1.17 -15.98 -9.62
N ASN A 97 -0.05 -16.29 -8.98
CA ASN A 97 0.26 -17.65 -8.55
C ASN A 97 -0.76 -18.15 -7.54
N GLN A 98 -1.10 -19.44 -7.59
CA GLN A 98 -2.04 -20.07 -6.68
C GLN A 98 -3.44 -19.42 -6.70
N ASP A 99 -3.81 -18.82 -7.83
CA ASP A 99 -5.09 -18.14 -8.02
C ASP A 99 -5.31 -16.93 -7.10
N LEU A 100 -4.24 -16.40 -6.53
CA LEU A 100 -4.30 -15.20 -5.69
C LEU A 100 -4.48 -13.95 -6.52
N ALA A 101 -5.03 -12.91 -5.90
CA ALA A 101 -5.19 -11.61 -6.54
C ALA A 101 -3.85 -10.88 -6.55
N TYR A 102 -3.42 -10.44 -7.72
CA TYR A 102 -2.20 -9.65 -7.91
C TYR A 102 -2.58 -8.33 -8.56
N VAL A 103 -1.73 -7.35 -8.39
CA VAL A 103 -1.90 -6.04 -9.02
C VAL A 103 -0.91 -5.91 -10.17
N LYS A 104 -1.40 -5.49 -11.33
CA LYS A 104 -0.55 -5.28 -12.51
C LYS A 104 -0.11 -3.82 -12.55
N VAL A 105 1.19 -3.59 -12.57
CA VAL A 105 1.78 -2.24 -12.59
C VAL A 105 2.37 -1.93 -13.96
N ASN A 106 3.09 -2.88 -14.53
CA ASN A 106 3.71 -2.79 -15.86
C ASN A 106 3.41 -4.06 -16.63
N ASP A 107 3.60 -4.01 -17.93
CA ASP A 107 3.39 -5.18 -18.81
C ASP A 107 4.32 -6.34 -18.52
#